data_f15c765782062f78a6375b3a7819d310
#
_entry.id   f15c765782062f78a6375b3a7819d310
#
_cell.length_a   1.000
_cell.length_b   1.000
_cell.length_c   1.000
_cell.angle_alpha   90.00
_cell.angle_beta   90.00
_cell.angle_gamma   90.00
#
_symmetry.space_group_name_H-M   'P 1'
#
loop_
_entity.id
_entity.type
_entity.pdbx_description
1 polymer ?
#
loop_
_entity_poly.entity_id
_entity_poly.type
_entity_poly.pdbx_seq_one_letter_code
_entity_poly.pdbx_strand_id
1 'polypeptide(L)'
;MFLANNQTNRSKSGMNIESLGATFYIVGLSYKKADVKTRSSFSVSKANQVLLLKEAKAQGIDGIVILSTCNRTEIMGFAKHPFQLISLLCKYSHGSVEDFANVSSVFKNKEAIRHLFDVATGLDSQILGDYEIVGQLKSAFKLAKKQQTLNAYLERLTNLVLQASKKVKNTTKLSSGTTSISYAAIQYLMDTDPHFEEKNILVYGLGEIGKNTCKNLAEYTQCSNVTLVNRTPEKAARFVKEHPQINHQTLDKLTQEIEKAQILIVSTGAEIPTVSRQQVRPDKRLLILDLSMPENVDLTLKQYPGIELVNIDELSKITDQTLAERKNEIPKAEAIISVYKSEFMEWLDHRKFTPAVNALKASLTAMQKVEIDFQRKKTKDFNSEHAQLVTSRFIQKITTQFVKHLKDEQTTTNQSIEVIAKIFEIKEDDN
;
A
#
# COMPACT_ATOMS: atom_id res chain seq x y z
N MET A 1 -35.33 23.93 -23.33
CA MET A 1 -35.71 22.61 -22.79
C MET A 1 -34.42 21.85 -22.53
N PHE A 2 -34.19 21.36 -21.31
CA PHE A 2 -32.99 20.66 -20.80
C PHE A 2 -31.69 21.44 -20.63
N LEU A 3 -31.61 22.14 -19.51
CA LEU A 3 -30.43 22.33 -18.70
C LEU A 3 -30.88 22.24 -17.23
N ALA A 4 -30.72 21.07 -16.66
CA ALA A 4 -30.99 20.84 -15.25
C ALA A 4 -29.93 19.89 -14.67
N ASN A 5 -29.35 20.36 -13.55
CA ASN A 5 -28.76 19.58 -12.46
C ASN A 5 -27.40 18.88 -12.69
N ASN A 6 -26.35 19.64 -12.39
CA ASN A 6 -25.13 19.08 -11.79
C ASN A 6 -24.72 19.92 -10.56
N GLN A 7 -25.58 19.99 -9.56
CA GLN A 7 -25.25 20.38 -8.21
C GLN A 7 -25.74 19.29 -7.29
N THR A 8 -24.85 18.38 -6.92
CA THR A 8 -24.98 17.63 -5.67
C THR A 8 -23.72 16.82 -5.41
N ASN A 9 -23.25 16.86 -4.17
CA ASN A 9 -22.24 16.01 -3.52
C ASN A 9 -20.76 16.47 -3.56
N ARG A 10 -20.53 17.70 -3.04
CA ARG A 10 -19.25 18.06 -2.45
C ARG A 10 -19.42 18.61 -1.03
N SER A 11 -20.03 17.88 -0.12
CA SER A 11 -20.11 18.29 1.29
C SER A 11 -20.42 17.13 2.22
N LYS A 12 -19.51 16.12 2.28
CA LYS A 12 -19.46 15.16 3.39
C LYS A 12 -18.02 14.65 3.55
N SER A 13 -17.05 15.52 3.82
CA SER A 13 -15.70 15.10 4.16
C SER A 13 -15.04 16.01 5.21
N GLY A 14 -15.78 16.26 6.29
CA GLY A 14 -15.28 17.05 7.43
C GLY A 14 -15.57 16.41 8.79
N MET A 15 -16.01 15.16 8.81
CA MET A 15 -16.27 14.48 10.07
C MET A 15 -14.96 14.22 10.79
N ASN A 16 -14.83 14.77 12.00
CA ASN A 16 -13.69 14.52 12.89
C ASN A 16 -13.74 13.06 13.32
N ILE A 17 -12.82 12.24 12.80
CA ILE A 17 -12.82 10.76 12.99
C ILE A 17 -12.65 10.40 14.49
N GLU A 18 -12.01 11.29 15.26
CA GLU A 18 -11.84 11.12 16.72
C GLU A 18 -13.17 11.33 17.48
N SER A 19 -14.10 12.15 16.96
CA SER A 19 -15.43 12.37 17.58
C SER A 19 -16.35 11.17 17.48
N LEU A 20 -16.07 10.18 16.60
CA LEU A 20 -16.81 8.93 16.46
C LEU A 20 -16.25 7.78 17.30
N GLY A 21 -15.24 8.01 18.15
CA GLY A 21 -14.59 6.97 18.95
C GLY A 21 -13.83 5.92 18.12
N ALA A 22 -13.57 6.20 16.85
CA ALA A 22 -12.81 5.30 15.98
C ALA A 22 -11.30 5.59 16.08
N THR A 23 -10.50 4.53 16.14
CA THR A 23 -9.05 4.58 16.24
C THR A 23 -8.42 4.07 14.95
N PHE A 24 -7.30 4.66 14.53
CA PHE A 24 -6.53 4.14 13.41
C PHE A 24 -5.74 2.91 13.80
N TYR A 25 -5.95 1.82 13.09
CA TYR A 25 -5.25 0.56 13.25
C TYR A 25 -4.60 0.11 11.94
N ILE A 26 -3.48 -0.59 12.07
CA ILE A 26 -2.96 -1.52 11.07
C ILE A 26 -2.93 -2.89 11.72
N VAL A 27 -3.62 -3.84 11.11
CA VAL A 27 -3.73 -5.21 11.61
C VAL A 27 -3.33 -6.15 10.51
N GLY A 28 -2.46 -7.10 10.80
CA GLY A 28 -2.02 -8.03 9.79
C GLY A 28 -0.96 -8.99 10.27
N LEU A 29 -0.52 -9.82 9.36
CA LEU A 29 0.57 -10.76 9.55
C LEU A 29 1.68 -10.53 8.52
N SER A 30 2.90 -10.85 8.91
CA SER A 30 4.06 -10.73 8.02
C SER A 30 5.01 -11.92 8.21
N TYR A 31 6.02 -11.99 7.34
CA TYR A 31 7.10 -12.99 7.41
C TYR A 31 7.77 -13.11 8.78
N LYS A 32 7.65 -12.09 9.65
CA LYS A 32 8.25 -12.09 11.00
C LYS A 32 7.59 -13.08 11.95
N LYS A 33 6.30 -13.36 11.77
CA LYS A 33 5.51 -14.19 12.69
C LYS A 33 4.83 -15.38 12.01
N ALA A 34 4.79 -15.41 10.68
CA ALA A 34 4.08 -16.43 9.92
C ALA A 34 4.96 -16.99 8.81
N ASP A 35 5.00 -18.31 8.70
CA ASP A 35 5.64 -19.01 7.58
C ASP A 35 4.86 -18.82 6.26
N VAL A 36 5.42 -19.31 5.15
CA VAL A 36 4.81 -19.15 3.81
C VAL A 36 3.41 -19.76 3.77
N LYS A 37 3.20 -20.94 4.35
CA LYS A 37 1.91 -21.64 4.36
C LYS A 37 0.85 -20.83 5.09
N THR A 38 1.18 -20.32 6.27
CA THR A 38 0.28 -19.48 7.06
C THR A 38 -0.01 -18.16 6.34
N ARG A 39 1.01 -17.48 5.77
CA ARG A 39 0.78 -16.26 4.98
C ARG A 39 -0.12 -16.52 3.76
N SER A 40 0.05 -17.67 3.10
CA SER A 40 -0.79 -18.07 1.97
C SER A 40 -2.26 -18.17 2.34
N SER A 41 -2.59 -18.75 3.51
CA SER A 41 -3.99 -18.89 3.96
C SER A 41 -4.66 -17.54 4.24
N PHE A 42 -3.89 -16.49 4.53
CA PHE A 42 -4.41 -15.14 4.74
C PHE A 42 -4.19 -14.20 3.54
N SER A 43 -3.66 -14.71 2.43
CA SER A 43 -3.57 -13.94 1.20
C SER A 43 -4.95 -13.58 0.66
N VAL A 44 -5.12 -12.33 0.21
CA VAL A 44 -6.40 -11.84 -0.32
C VAL A 44 -6.24 -11.51 -1.80
N SER A 45 -6.93 -12.26 -2.65
CA SER A 45 -6.92 -12.05 -4.09
C SER A 45 -7.42 -10.66 -4.48
N LYS A 46 -7.05 -10.16 -5.67
CA LYS A 46 -7.52 -8.84 -6.13
C LYS A 46 -9.05 -8.72 -6.20
N ALA A 47 -9.74 -9.81 -6.53
CA ALA A 47 -11.21 -9.85 -6.53
C ALA A 47 -11.74 -9.71 -5.11
N ASN A 48 -11.21 -10.47 -4.16
CA ASN A 48 -11.61 -10.43 -2.76
C ASN A 48 -11.25 -9.09 -2.08
N GLN A 49 -10.13 -8.43 -2.46
CA GLN A 49 -9.81 -7.08 -1.99
C GLN A 49 -10.91 -6.08 -2.37
N VAL A 50 -11.46 -6.16 -3.59
CA VAL A 50 -12.58 -5.30 -4.03
C VAL A 50 -13.84 -5.57 -3.20
N LEU A 51 -14.18 -6.85 -2.96
CA LEU A 51 -15.36 -7.22 -2.18
C LEU A 51 -15.21 -6.77 -0.72
N LEU A 52 -14.05 -6.98 -0.11
CA LEU A 52 -13.71 -6.53 1.24
C LEU A 52 -13.91 -5.01 1.38
N LEU A 53 -13.36 -4.22 0.47
CA LEU A 53 -13.47 -2.75 0.52
C LEU A 53 -14.92 -2.28 0.36
N LYS A 54 -15.71 -2.94 -0.50
CA LYS A 54 -17.14 -2.63 -0.66
C LYS A 54 -17.93 -2.95 0.61
N GLU A 55 -17.65 -4.08 1.24
CA GLU A 55 -18.31 -4.45 2.49
C GLU A 55 -17.94 -3.51 3.63
N ALA A 56 -16.66 -3.17 3.78
CA ALA A 56 -16.20 -2.19 4.75
C ALA A 56 -16.96 -0.86 4.63
N LYS A 57 -17.13 -0.38 3.39
CA LYS A 57 -17.90 0.84 3.11
C LYS A 57 -19.38 0.68 3.49
N ALA A 58 -19.98 -0.46 3.22
CA ALA A 58 -21.37 -0.74 3.58
C ALA A 58 -21.57 -0.81 5.11
N GLN A 59 -20.55 -1.25 5.85
CA GLN A 59 -20.52 -1.26 7.32
C GLN A 59 -20.21 0.12 7.93
N GLY A 60 -20.02 1.18 7.12
CA GLY A 60 -19.73 2.52 7.58
C GLY A 60 -18.27 2.72 8.07
N ILE A 61 -17.35 1.83 7.73
CA ILE A 61 -15.92 1.99 8.04
C ILE A 61 -15.37 3.09 7.12
N ASP A 62 -15.03 4.23 7.70
CA ASP A 62 -14.44 5.35 6.97
C ASP A 62 -12.91 5.26 7.00
N GLY A 63 -12.31 5.17 5.84
CA GLY A 63 -10.86 5.06 5.70
C GLY A 63 -10.34 3.64 5.90
N ILE A 64 -10.27 2.86 4.82
CA ILE A 64 -9.73 1.51 4.84
C ILE A 64 -8.93 1.20 3.58
N VAL A 65 -7.80 0.50 3.77
CA VAL A 65 -6.91 0.01 2.71
C VAL A 65 -6.46 -1.39 3.06
N ILE A 66 -6.31 -2.26 2.06
CA ILE A 66 -5.74 -3.59 2.22
C ILE A 66 -4.49 -3.73 1.36
N LEU A 67 -3.42 -4.22 1.97
CA LEU A 67 -2.16 -4.58 1.35
C LEU A 67 -1.97 -6.09 1.50
N SER A 68 -1.93 -6.82 0.39
CA SER A 68 -1.63 -8.25 0.37
C SER A 68 -0.53 -8.52 -0.65
N THR A 69 0.60 -9.01 -0.15
CA THR A 69 1.84 -9.29 -0.89
C THR A 69 2.34 -10.68 -0.54
N CYS A 70 3.48 -11.11 -1.08
CA CYS A 70 4.11 -12.36 -0.69
C CYS A 70 4.58 -12.39 0.77
N ASN A 71 4.94 -11.23 1.34
CA ASN A 71 5.57 -11.16 2.66
C ASN A 71 4.65 -10.64 3.76
N ARG A 72 3.48 -10.09 3.42
CA ARG A 72 2.51 -9.57 4.38
C ARG A 72 1.10 -9.48 3.82
N THR A 73 0.14 -9.65 4.71
CA THR A 73 -1.25 -9.25 4.48
C THR A 73 -1.66 -8.37 5.64
N GLU A 74 -1.94 -7.10 5.35
CA GLU A 74 -2.26 -6.07 6.32
C GLU A 74 -3.51 -5.30 5.88
N ILE A 75 -4.39 -5.05 6.82
CA ILE A 75 -5.54 -4.16 6.66
C ILE A 75 -5.32 -2.94 7.57
N MET A 76 -5.44 -1.76 6.99
CA MET A 76 -5.29 -0.50 7.71
C MET A 76 -6.56 0.32 7.60
N GLY A 77 -7.01 0.87 8.70
CA GLY A 77 -8.24 1.65 8.70
C GLY A 77 -8.69 2.10 10.08
N PHE A 78 -9.85 2.77 10.10
CA PHE A 78 -10.46 3.28 11.31
C PHE A 78 -11.52 2.31 11.81
N ALA A 79 -11.43 1.93 13.08
CA ALA A 79 -12.37 1.03 13.73
C ALA A 79 -12.53 1.38 15.21
N LYS A 80 -13.66 1.01 15.82
CA LYS A 80 -13.85 1.10 17.27
C LYS A 80 -12.98 0.07 18.01
N HIS A 81 -12.82 -1.10 17.40
CA HIS A 81 -11.99 -2.18 17.92
C HIS A 81 -11.27 -2.89 16.76
N PRO A 82 -9.99 -3.31 16.91
CA PRO A 82 -9.22 -3.94 15.83
C PRO A 82 -9.86 -5.24 15.32
N PHE A 83 -10.68 -5.90 16.14
CA PHE A 83 -11.40 -7.12 15.75
C PHE A 83 -12.33 -6.91 14.54
N GLN A 84 -12.85 -5.70 14.33
CA GLN A 84 -13.67 -5.39 13.15
C GLN A 84 -12.85 -5.58 11.85
N LEU A 85 -11.60 -5.12 11.86
CA LEU A 85 -10.68 -5.27 10.72
C LEU A 85 -10.22 -6.72 10.57
N ILE A 86 -9.96 -7.42 11.69
CA ILE A 86 -9.57 -8.84 11.70
C ILE A 86 -10.67 -9.70 11.08
N SER A 87 -11.90 -9.56 11.56
CA SER A 87 -13.04 -10.31 11.05
C SER A 87 -13.27 -10.09 9.56
N LEU A 88 -13.11 -8.84 9.12
CA LEU A 88 -13.26 -8.49 7.71
C LEU A 88 -12.15 -9.12 6.86
N LEU A 89 -10.90 -9.12 7.31
CA LEU A 89 -9.79 -9.75 6.61
C LEU A 89 -9.99 -11.27 6.52
N CYS A 90 -10.30 -11.93 7.64
CA CYS A 90 -10.49 -13.37 7.70
C CYS A 90 -11.66 -13.84 6.83
N LYS A 91 -12.73 -13.06 6.73
CA LYS A 91 -13.88 -13.36 5.87
C LYS A 91 -13.52 -13.48 4.39
N TYR A 92 -12.51 -12.73 3.93
CA TYR A 92 -12.07 -12.68 2.53
C TYR A 92 -10.75 -13.39 2.26
N SER A 93 -10.23 -14.12 3.26
CA SER A 93 -9.10 -15.04 3.16
C SER A 93 -9.55 -16.48 3.46
N HIS A 94 -8.61 -17.41 3.52
CA HIS A 94 -8.90 -18.83 3.82
C HIS A 94 -8.58 -19.23 5.28
N GLY A 95 -7.97 -18.32 6.04
CA GLY A 95 -7.57 -18.56 7.44
C GLY A 95 -8.69 -18.23 8.43
N SER A 96 -8.66 -18.87 9.59
CA SER A 96 -9.57 -18.59 10.70
C SER A 96 -9.16 -17.36 11.51
N VAL A 97 -10.10 -16.78 12.28
CA VAL A 97 -9.80 -15.69 13.20
C VAL A 97 -8.86 -16.14 14.32
N GLU A 98 -8.99 -17.38 14.76
CA GLU A 98 -8.15 -17.96 15.81
C GLU A 98 -6.70 -18.12 15.32
N ASP A 99 -6.49 -18.70 14.15
CA ASP A 99 -5.15 -18.81 13.55
C ASP A 99 -4.52 -17.44 13.33
N PHE A 100 -5.32 -16.46 12.87
CA PHE A 100 -4.86 -15.09 12.68
C PHE A 100 -4.38 -14.44 13.98
N ALA A 101 -5.12 -14.62 15.07
CA ALA A 101 -4.76 -14.04 16.37
C ALA A 101 -3.38 -14.49 16.86
N ASN A 102 -2.98 -15.74 16.57
CA ASN A 102 -1.72 -16.31 17.00
C ASN A 102 -0.50 -15.72 16.27
N VAL A 103 -0.66 -15.22 15.03
CA VAL A 103 0.44 -14.77 14.17
C VAL A 103 0.34 -13.29 13.79
N SER A 104 -0.73 -12.62 14.16
CA SER A 104 -0.97 -11.22 13.79
C SER A 104 -0.19 -10.24 14.65
N SER A 105 -0.09 -9.03 14.13
CA SER A 105 0.32 -7.83 14.86
C SER A 105 -0.78 -6.79 14.74
N VAL A 106 -0.96 -6.02 15.80
CA VAL A 106 -1.93 -4.91 15.86
C VAL A 106 -1.16 -3.66 16.24
N PHE A 107 -1.11 -2.69 15.34
CA PHE A 107 -0.53 -1.38 15.56
C PHE A 107 -1.63 -0.35 15.70
N LYS A 108 -1.46 0.60 16.64
CA LYS A 108 -2.46 1.61 16.96
C LYS A 108 -1.90 3.03 16.80
N ASN A 109 -2.65 3.94 16.19
CA ASN A 109 -2.33 5.37 16.10
C ASN A 109 -0.88 5.65 15.68
N LYS A 110 -0.03 6.22 16.57
CA LYS A 110 1.37 6.59 16.28
C LYS A 110 2.23 5.40 15.89
N GLU A 111 1.95 4.22 16.45
CA GLU A 111 2.66 2.98 16.09
C GLU A 111 2.24 2.51 14.68
N ALA A 112 0.95 2.59 14.34
CA ALA A 112 0.47 2.27 13.00
C ALA A 112 1.06 3.22 11.94
N ILE A 113 1.13 4.52 12.25
CA ILE A 113 1.78 5.50 11.37
C ILE A 113 3.25 5.13 11.17
N ARG A 114 4.00 4.86 12.25
CA ARG A 114 5.41 4.48 12.17
C ARG A 114 5.58 3.21 11.35
N HIS A 115 4.79 2.18 11.62
CA HIS A 115 4.83 0.91 10.90
C HIS A 115 4.63 1.11 9.38
N LEU A 116 3.69 1.94 8.96
CA LEU A 116 3.47 2.21 7.54
C LEU A 116 4.67 2.89 6.87
N PHE A 117 5.36 3.80 7.57
CA PHE A 117 6.61 4.38 7.07
C PHE A 117 7.71 3.32 6.95
N ASP A 118 7.87 2.46 7.95
CA ASP A 118 8.89 1.41 7.96
C ASP A 118 8.65 0.39 6.83
N VAL A 119 7.39 0.01 6.61
CA VAL A 119 7.00 -0.84 5.47
C VAL A 119 7.32 -0.16 4.13
N ALA A 120 6.91 1.08 3.94
CA ALA A 120 7.08 1.78 2.66
C ALA A 120 8.53 2.13 2.33
N THR A 121 9.40 2.22 3.32
CA THR A 121 10.83 2.50 3.12
C THR A 121 11.67 1.23 3.04
N GLY A 122 11.05 0.06 3.22
CA GLY A 122 11.74 -1.23 3.22
C GLY A 122 12.48 -1.55 4.51
N LEU A 123 12.33 -0.75 5.57
CA LEU A 123 12.91 -1.05 6.89
C LEU A 123 12.23 -2.25 7.54
N ASP A 124 10.93 -2.44 7.26
CA ASP A 124 10.16 -3.61 7.69
C ASP A 124 9.92 -4.58 6.51
N SER A 125 10.91 -4.82 5.69
CA SER A 125 10.88 -5.82 4.62
C SER A 125 11.76 -7.02 4.96
N GLN A 126 11.40 -8.20 4.44
CA GLN A 126 12.18 -9.43 4.63
C GLN A 126 13.60 -9.26 4.08
N ILE A 127 13.71 -8.60 2.94
CA ILE A 127 14.97 -8.10 2.41
C ILE A 127 15.04 -6.61 2.74
N LEU A 128 15.98 -6.23 3.61
CA LEU A 128 16.13 -4.85 4.06
C LEU A 128 16.32 -3.90 2.88
N GLY A 129 15.45 -2.88 2.80
CA GLY A 129 15.50 -1.88 1.73
C GLY A 129 14.77 -2.29 0.44
N ASP A 130 13.98 -3.38 0.46
CA ASP A 130 13.15 -3.78 -0.67
C ASP A 130 12.19 -2.66 -1.08
N TYR A 131 12.38 -2.15 -2.30
CA TYR A 131 11.59 -1.04 -2.84
C TYR A 131 10.36 -1.50 -3.65
N GLU A 132 10.21 -2.79 -3.93
CA GLU A 132 9.04 -3.31 -4.67
C GLU A 132 7.74 -3.08 -3.88
N ILE A 133 7.81 -3.08 -2.55
CA ILE A 133 6.68 -2.79 -1.67
C ILE A 133 6.00 -1.44 -1.97
N VAL A 134 6.75 -0.45 -2.47
CA VAL A 134 6.21 0.87 -2.82
C VAL A 134 5.23 0.79 -3.99
N GLY A 135 5.53 -0.04 -5.00
CA GLY A 135 4.64 -0.31 -6.12
C GLY A 135 3.34 -0.99 -5.66
N GLN A 136 3.47 -1.94 -4.75
CA GLN A 136 2.35 -2.67 -4.16
C GLN A 136 1.48 -1.77 -3.29
N LEU A 137 2.08 -0.92 -2.45
CA LEU A 137 1.37 0.12 -1.67
C LEU A 137 0.63 1.09 -2.58
N LYS A 138 1.27 1.64 -3.61
CA LYS A 138 0.59 2.52 -4.59
C LYS A 138 -0.62 1.85 -5.22
N SER A 139 -0.52 0.57 -5.56
CA SER A 139 -1.62 -0.21 -6.12
C SER A 139 -2.76 -0.39 -5.12
N ALA A 140 -2.46 -0.68 -3.85
CA ALA A 140 -3.43 -0.80 -2.76
C ALA A 140 -4.19 0.52 -2.53
N PHE A 141 -3.47 1.64 -2.44
CA PHE A 141 -4.09 2.97 -2.29
C PHE A 141 -4.92 3.38 -3.50
N LYS A 142 -4.45 3.09 -4.71
CA LYS A 142 -5.23 3.33 -5.94
C LYS A 142 -6.52 2.53 -5.95
N LEU A 143 -6.49 1.29 -5.49
CA LEU A 143 -7.67 0.45 -5.35
C LEU A 143 -8.65 1.03 -4.32
N ALA A 144 -8.18 1.40 -3.12
CA ALA A 144 -8.99 2.03 -2.09
C ALA A 144 -9.63 3.34 -2.57
N LYS A 145 -8.87 4.19 -3.29
CA LYS A 145 -9.40 5.41 -3.90
C LYS A 145 -10.51 5.12 -4.92
N LYS A 146 -10.31 4.11 -5.77
CA LYS A 146 -11.32 3.66 -6.76
C LYS A 146 -12.60 3.15 -6.08
N GLN A 147 -12.48 2.46 -4.95
CA GLN A 147 -13.63 1.97 -4.16
C GLN A 147 -14.20 3.05 -3.22
N GLN A 148 -13.64 4.26 -3.21
CA GLN A 148 -14.05 5.38 -2.34
C GLN A 148 -13.98 5.03 -0.85
N THR A 149 -12.96 4.28 -0.45
CA THR A 149 -12.68 3.92 0.94
C THR A 149 -11.46 4.65 1.49
N LEU A 150 -10.93 5.63 0.78
CA LEU A 150 -9.79 6.44 1.18
C LEU A 150 -10.28 7.80 1.71
N ASN A 151 -10.12 8.04 2.99
CA ASN A 151 -10.43 9.31 3.61
C ASN A 151 -9.24 10.30 3.57
N ALA A 152 -9.45 11.54 3.97
CA ALA A 152 -8.43 12.58 3.93
C ALA A 152 -7.20 12.28 4.82
N TYR A 153 -7.40 11.56 5.93
CA TYR A 153 -6.30 11.11 6.79
C TYR A 153 -5.37 10.15 6.05
N LEU A 154 -5.93 9.07 5.50
CA LEU A 154 -5.16 8.08 4.75
C LEU A 154 -4.58 8.67 3.46
N GLU A 155 -5.28 9.56 2.79
CA GLU A 155 -4.76 10.22 1.59
C GLU A 155 -3.51 11.07 1.92
N ARG A 156 -3.55 11.87 3.00
CA ARG A 156 -2.40 12.65 3.46
C ARG A 156 -1.25 11.76 3.93
N LEU A 157 -1.54 10.76 4.77
CA LEU A 157 -0.55 9.82 5.27
C LEU A 157 0.14 9.09 4.12
N THR A 158 -0.63 8.57 3.17
CA THR A 158 -0.12 7.90 1.97
C THR A 158 0.84 8.78 1.18
N ASN A 159 0.47 10.03 0.94
CA ASN A 159 1.30 10.95 0.17
C ASN A 159 2.65 11.18 0.85
N LEU A 160 2.68 11.39 2.16
CA LEU A 160 3.91 11.60 2.93
C LEU A 160 4.76 10.32 3.00
N VAL A 161 4.13 9.17 3.21
CA VAL A 161 4.80 7.87 3.22
C VAL A 161 5.49 7.59 1.88
N LEU A 162 4.82 7.85 0.75
CA LEU A 162 5.41 7.67 -0.58
C LEU A 162 6.52 8.69 -0.88
N GLN A 163 6.40 9.92 -0.38
CA GLN A 163 7.47 10.93 -0.48
C GLN A 163 8.69 10.53 0.34
N ALA A 164 8.50 10.09 1.58
CA ALA A 164 9.58 9.59 2.44
C ALA A 164 10.31 8.42 1.78
N SER A 165 9.55 7.44 1.29
CA SER A 165 10.12 6.29 0.58
C SER A 165 10.96 6.71 -0.64
N LYS A 166 10.46 7.62 -1.47
CA LYS A 166 11.22 8.17 -2.59
C LYS A 166 12.49 8.90 -2.13
N LYS A 167 12.40 9.67 -1.03
CA LYS A 167 13.56 10.38 -0.48
C LYS A 167 14.61 9.41 0.04
N VAL A 168 14.21 8.40 0.82
CA VAL A 168 15.12 7.33 1.32
C VAL A 168 15.83 6.66 0.15
N LYS A 169 15.08 6.20 -0.87
CA LYS A 169 15.67 5.56 -2.06
C LYS A 169 16.72 6.43 -2.74
N ASN A 170 16.45 7.73 -2.88
CA ASN A 170 17.31 8.63 -3.66
C ASN A 170 18.51 9.17 -2.86
N THR A 171 18.50 9.12 -1.52
CA THR A 171 19.51 9.77 -0.68
C THR A 171 20.23 8.82 0.27
N THR A 172 19.84 7.55 0.31
CA THR A 172 20.54 6.52 1.09
C THR A 172 20.90 5.33 0.20
N LYS A 173 21.81 4.50 0.69
CA LYS A 173 22.13 3.22 0.06
C LYS A 173 21.28 2.06 0.58
N LEU A 174 20.21 2.33 1.34
CA LEU A 174 19.35 1.31 1.91
C LEU A 174 18.73 0.40 0.83
N SER A 175 18.36 0.98 -0.32
CA SER A 175 17.84 0.26 -1.49
C SER A 175 18.88 0.14 -2.60
N SER A 176 20.17 0.31 -2.29
CA SER A 176 21.23 0.12 -3.27
C SER A 176 21.53 -1.36 -3.45
N GLY A 177 21.92 -1.70 -4.66
CA GLY A 177 21.96 -3.09 -5.08
C GLY A 177 20.53 -3.60 -5.24
N THR A 178 20.41 -4.84 -5.59
CA THR A 178 19.13 -5.44 -5.92
C THR A 178 18.53 -6.02 -4.65
N THR A 179 17.47 -5.41 -4.21
CA THR A 179 16.77 -5.69 -2.94
C THR A 179 15.52 -6.53 -3.14
N SER A 180 15.25 -6.96 -4.38
CA SER A 180 14.04 -7.72 -4.68
C SER A 180 14.27 -9.22 -4.57
N ILE A 181 13.20 -9.96 -4.29
CA ILE A 181 13.20 -11.42 -4.32
C ILE A 181 13.65 -11.96 -5.69
N SER A 182 13.36 -11.21 -6.76
CA SER A 182 13.80 -11.52 -8.12
C SER A 182 15.31 -11.55 -8.26
N TYR A 183 16.01 -10.65 -7.58
CA TYR A 183 17.46 -10.66 -7.56
C TYR A 183 18.05 -11.64 -6.56
N ALA A 184 17.40 -11.82 -5.41
CA ALA A 184 17.80 -12.86 -4.48
C ALA A 184 17.86 -14.23 -5.20
N ALA A 185 16.90 -14.49 -6.09
CA ALA A 185 16.90 -15.68 -6.93
C ALA A 185 18.14 -15.74 -7.86
N ILE A 186 18.50 -14.62 -8.50
CA ILE A 186 19.68 -14.60 -9.37
C ILE A 186 20.98 -14.75 -8.56
N GLN A 187 21.07 -14.06 -7.43
CA GLN A 187 22.22 -14.19 -6.54
C GLN A 187 22.38 -15.62 -6.04
N TYR A 188 21.28 -16.28 -5.68
CA TYR A 188 21.30 -17.69 -5.31
C TYR A 188 21.87 -18.57 -6.43
N LEU A 189 21.45 -18.34 -7.67
CA LEU A 189 21.99 -19.07 -8.82
C LEU A 189 23.50 -18.84 -8.99
N MET A 190 23.96 -17.58 -8.88
CA MET A 190 25.38 -17.22 -8.97
C MET A 190 26.22 -17.91 -7.87
N ASP A 191 25.67 -17.97 -6.64
CA ASP A 191 26.40 -18.51 -5.48
C ASP A 191 26.42 -20.05 -5.45
N THR A 192 25.38 -20.68 -5.99
CA THR A 192 25.22 -22.15 -5.92
C THR A 192 25.71 -22.88 -7.17
N ASP A 193 25.73 -22.21 -8.31
CA ASP A 193 26.08 -22.85 -9.59
C ASP A 193 26.87 -21.88 -10.51
N PRO A 194 28.21 -21.98 -10.52
CA PRO A 194 29.04 -21.11 -11.35
C PRO A 194 28.76 -21.21 -12.86
N HIS A 195 28.10 -22.27 -13.31
CA HIS A 195 27.77 -22.52 -14.72
C HIS A 195 26.28 -22.36 -15.03
N PHE A 196 25.51 -21.69 -14.15
CA PHE A 196 24.06 -21.52 -14.34
C PHE A 196 23.71 -20.78 -15.63
N GLU A 197 24.60 -19.89 -16.11
CA GLU A 197 24.40 -19.09 -17.34
C GLU A 197 24.33 -19.96 -18.61
N GLU A 198 24.96 -21.12 -18.59
CA GLU A 198 24.96 -22.09 -19.71
C GLU A 198 23.71 -22.99 -19.71
N LYS A 199 22.93 -22.96 -18.62
CA LYS A 199 21.76 -23.82 -18.44
C LYS A 199 20.50 -23.27 -19.10
N ASN A 200 19.59 -24.17 -19.44
CA ASN A 200 18.25 -23.80 -19.89
C ASN A 200 17.43 -23.33 -18.68
N ILE A 201 17.10 -22.06 -18.65
CA ILE A 201 16.32 -21.43 -17.59
C ILE A 201 14.90 -21.20 -18.08
N LEU A 202 13.94 -21.77 -17.39
CA LEU A 202 12.53 -21.54 -17.64
C LEU A 202 11.94 -20.61 -16.58
N VAL A 203 11.38 -19.48 -17.00
CA VAL A 203 10.62 -18.59 -16.14
C VAL A 203 9.13 -18.79 -16.41
N TYR A 204 8.39 -19.23 -15.41
CA TYR A 204 6.95 -19.45 -15.51
C TYR A 204 6.18 -18.40 -14.71
N GLY A 205 5.46 -17.52 -15.43
CA GLY A 205 4.71 -16.39 -14.91
C GLY A 205 5.36 -15.05 -15.23
N LEU A 206 4.53 -14.09 -15.69
CA LEU A 206 4.96 -12.73 -16.05
C LEU A 206 4.19 -11.70 -15.21
N GLY A 207 4.10 -11.97 -13.89
CA GLY A 207 3.74 -10.99 -12.88
C GLY A 207 4.87 -9.98 -12.65
N GLU A 208 4.79 -9.18 -11.62
CA GLU A 208 5.83 -8.19 -11.28
C GLU A 208 7.17 -8.87 -11.01
N ILE A 209 7.17 -9.93 -10.18
CA ILE A 209 8.36 -10.73 -9.85
C ILE A 209 8.96 -11.36 -11.11
N GLY A 210 8.16 -12.07 -11.91
CA GLY A 210 8.66 -12.73 -13.12
C GLY A 210 9.26 -11.77 -14.15
N LYS A 211 8.66 -10.58 -14.33
CA LYS A 211 9.23 -9.51 -15.16
C LYS A 211 10.59 -9.05 -14.66
N ASN A 212 10.70 -8.80 -13.35
CA ASN A 212 11.94 -8.35 -12.75
C ASN A 212 13.00 -9.46 -12.80
N THR A 213 12.62 -10.72 -12.59
CA THR A 213 13.52 -11.87 -12.74
C THR A 213 14.06 -11.97 -14.17
N CYS A 214 13.18 -11.88 -15.18
CA CYS A 214 13.61 -11.88 -16.58
C CYS A 214 14.54 -10.70 -16.91
N LYS A 215 14.24 -9.50 -16.41
CA LYS A 215 15.11 -8.33 -16.58
C LYS A 215 16.46 -8.53 -15.91
N ASN A 216 16.47 -9.02 -14.68
CA ASN A 216 17.71 -9.27 -13.95
C ASN A 216 18.57 -10.34 -14.65
N LEU A 217 17.98 -11.42 -15.14
CA LEU A 217 18.69 -12.41 -15.97
C LEU A 217 19.30 -11.77 -17.21
N ALA A 218 18.56 -10.89 -17.87
CA ALA A 218 19.00 -10.23 -19.10
C ALA A 218 20.07 -9.16 -18.87
N GLU A 219 20.05 -8.46 -17.74
CA GLU A 219 20.88 -7.28 -17.47
C GLU A 219 22.15 -7.62 -16.67
N TYR A 220 22.07 -8.61 -15.78
CA TYR A 220 23.14 -8.93 -14.83
C TYR A 220 23.86 -10.26 -15.13
N THR A 221 23.40 -11.00 -16.13
CA THR A 221 23.99 -12.30 -16.48
C THR A 221 24.20 -12.44 -17.99
N GLN A 222 24.98 -13.42 -18.40
CA GLN A 222 25.19 -13.76 -19.81
C GLN A 222 24.29 -14.93 -20.27
N CYS A 223 23.18 -15.19 -19.55
CA CYS A 223 22.26 -16.26 -19.90
C CYS A 223 21.69 -16.09 -21.32
N SER A 224 21.97 -17.06 -22.18
CA SER A 224 21.49 -17.09 -23.57
C SER A 224 20.23 -17.96 -23.76
N ASN A 225 19.97 -18.85 -22.82
CA ASN A 225 18.93 -19.88 -22.92
C ASN A 225 17.79 -19.66 -21.92
N VAL A 226 17.21 -18.45 -21.93
CA VAL A 226 16.05 -18.09 -21.06
C VAL A 226 14.77 -18.22 -21.86
N THR A 227 13.85 -19.05 -21.40
CA THR A 227 12.51 -19.20 -21.96
C THR A 227 11.46 -18.74 -20.96
N LEU A 228 10.51 -17.93 -21.43
CA LEU A 228 9.38 -17.43 -20.66
C LEU A 228 8.10 -18.15 -21.06
N VAL A 229 7.37 -18.69 -20.09
CA VAL A 229 6.00 -19.18 -20.28
C VAL A 229 5.04 -18.35 -19.44
N ASN A 230 3.95 -17.90 -20.04
CA ASN A 230 2.92 -17.11 -19.32
C ASN A 230 1.52 -17.48 -19.81
N ARG A 231 0.56 -17.49 -18.89
CA ARG A 231 -0.86 -17.79 -19.18
C ARG A 231 -1.46 -16.89 -20.26
N THR A 232 -1.01 -15.63 -20.35
CA THR A 232 -1.46 -14.67 -21.37
C THR A 232 -0.35 -14.50 -22.42
N PRO A 233 -0.47 -15.15 -23.61
CA PRO A 233 0.60 -15.15 -24.61
C PRO A 233 0.96 -13.75 -25.12
N GLU A 234 -0.03 -12.86 -25.25
CA GLU A 234 0.17 -11.49 -25.77
C GLU A 234 1.05 -10.65 -24.85
N LYS A 235 0.97 -10.90 -23.52
CA LYS A 235 1.85 -10.24 -22.53
C LYS A 235 3.29 -10.71 -22.69
N ALA A 236 3.49 -12.02 -22.86
CA ALA A 236 4.81 -12.61 -23.05
C ALA A 236 5.42 -12.11 -24.37
N ALA A 237 4.68 -12.14 -25.48
CA ALA A 237 5.13 -11.68 -26.78
C ALA A 237 5.50 -10.18 -26.78
N ARG A 238 4.75 -9.34 -26.06
CA ARG A 238 5.08 -7.91 -25.92
C ARG A 238 6.38 -7.73 -25.10
N PHE A 239 6.54 -8.45 -24.02
CA PHE A 239 7.72 -8.38 -23.17
C PHE A 239 8.99 -8.81 -23.90
N VAL A 240 8.94 -9.90 -24.65
CA VAL A 240 10.06 -10.42 -25.43
C VAL A 240 10.47 -9.47 -26.57
N LYS A 241 9.54 -8.70 -27.15
CA LYS A 241 9.91 -7.65 -28.13
C LYS A 241 10.83 -6.59 -27.53
N GLU A 242 10.68 -6.29 -26.25
CA GLU A 242 11.54 -5.34 -25.52
C GLU A 242 12.83 -6.01 -25.00
N HIS A 243 12.85 -7.35 -24.94
CA HIS A 243 13.96 -8.16 -24.42
C HIS A 243 14.27 -9.33 -25.36
N PRO A 244 14.90 -9.09 -26.53
CA PRO A 244 15.05 -10.09 -27.60
C PRO A 244 15.95 -11.29 -27.24
N GLN A 245 16.72 -11.23 -26.17
CA GLN A 245 17.52 -12.32 -25.64
C GLN A 245 16.69 -13.37 -24.89
N ILE A 246 15.40 -13.13 -24.64
CA ILE A 246 14.48 -14.05 -23.95
C ILE A 246 13.54 -14.65 -24.99
N ASN A 247 13.47 -15.98 -25.01
CA ASN A 247 12.49 -16.71 -25.80
C ASN A 247 11.15 -16.80 -25.07
N HIS A 248 10.05 -17.02 -25.78
CA HIS A 248 8.77 -17.30 -25.13
C HIS A 248 8.06 -18.48 -25.77
N GLN A 249 7.30 -19.19 -24.94
CA GLN A 249 6.44 -20.29 -25.34
C GLN A 249 5.04 -20.14 -24.76
N THR A 250 4.09 -20.83 -25.32
CA THR A 250 2.69 -20.87 -24.88
C THR A 250 2.51 -21.85 -23.72
N LEU A 251 1.45 -21.71 -22.94
CA LEU A 251 1.21 -22.50 -21.73
C LEU A 251 1.05 -24.01 -22.00
N ASP A 252 0.51 -24.38 -23.16
CA ASP A 252 0.38 -25.79 -23.59
C ASP A 252 1.72 -26.51 -23.73
N LYS A 253 2.82 -25.76 -23.92
CA LYS A 253 4.18 -26.30 -24.00
C LYS A 253 4.90 -26.32 -22.64
N LEU A 254 4.25 -25.90 -21.54
CA LEU A 254 4.90 -25.82 -20.22
C LEU A 254 5.62 -27.11 -19.82
N THR A 255 4.96 -28.27 -19.93
CA THR A 255 5.56 -29.59 -19.59
C THR A 255 6.78 -29.89 -20.44
N GLN A 256 6.74 -29.58 -21.75
CA GLN A 256 7.88 -29.79 -22.64
C GLN A 256 9.06 -28.87 -22.29
N GLU A 257 8.77 -27.61 -21.91
CA GLU A 257 9.81 -26.66 -21.52
C GLU A 257 10.40 -27.01 -20.13
N ILE A 258 9.60 -27.50 -19.19
CA ILE A 258 10.09 -28.07 -17.91
C ILE A 258 11.04 -29.24 -18.18
N GLU A 259 10.72 -30.09 -19.12
CA GLU A 259 11.56 -31.23 -19.49
C GLU A 259 12.95 -30.80 -19.99
N LYS A 260 13.04 -29.70 -20.73
CA LYS A 260 14.31 -29.17 -21.25
C LYS A 260 15.10 -28.38 -20.20
N ALA A 261 14.40 -27.76 -19.24
CA ALA A 261 15.00 -26.87 -18.25
C ALA A 261 15.89 -27.62 -17.25
N GLN A 262 16.97 -26.99 -16.82
CA GLN A 262 17.76 -27.34 -15.64
C GLN A 262 17.42 -26.44 -14.45
N ILE A 263 16.89 -25.24 -14.73
CA ILE A 263 16.44 -24.28 -13.72
C ILE A 263 15.03 -23.85 -14.08
N LEU A 264 14.10 -23.96 -13.13
CA LEU A 264 12.73 -23.51 -13.24
C LEU A 264 12.47 -22.42 -12.19
N ILE A 265 12.09 -21.23 -12.64
CA ILE A 265 11.69 -20.13 -11.77
C ILE A 265 10.18 -19.91 -11.91
N VAL A 266 9.42 -20.16 -10.85
CA VAL A 266 7.96 -20.03 -10.82
C VAL A 266 7.60 -18.73 -10.14
N SER A 267 6.78 -17.90 -10.80
CA SER A 267 6.33 -16.60 -10.29
C SER A 267 4.90 -16.31 -10.74
N THR A 268 4.01 -17.28 -10.57
CA THR A 268 2.61 -17.17 -10.96
C THR A 268 1.76 -16.64 -9.80
N GLY A 269 0.58 -16.13 -10.09
CA GLY A 269 -0.38 -15.66 -9.08
C GLY A 269 -1.58 -16.59 -8.98
N ALA A 270 -1.39 -17.91 -9.16
CA ALA A 270 -2.45 -18.88 -9.02
C ALA A 270 -2.73 -19.18 -7.54
N GLU A 271 -3.96 -19.55 -7.22
CA GLU A 271 -4.38 -19.88 -5.85
C GLU A 271 -4.01 -21.32 -5.45
N ILE A 272 -3.70 -22.15 -6.43
CA ILE A 272 -3.31 -23.57 -6.25
C ILE A 272 -2.02 -23.84 -7.02
N PRO A 273 -1.23 -24.85 -6.62
CA PRO A 273 -0.02 -25.25 -7.33
C PRO A 273 -0.27 -25.55 -8.80
N THR A 274 0.54 -24.94 -9.66
CA THR A 274 0.46 -25.09 -11.13
C THR A 274 1.57 -25.97 -11.68
N VAL A 275 2.59 -26.28 -10.87
CA VAL A 275 3.65 -27.23 -11.18
C VAL A 275 3.57 -28.41 -10.21
N SER A 276 3.34 -29.59 -10.72
CA SER A 276 3.12 -30.81 -9.95
C SER A 276 3.87 -32.02 -10.54
N ARG A 277 3.68 -33.18 -9.95
CA ARG A 277 4.22 -34.47 -10.46
C ARG A 277 3.75 -34.81 -11.87
N GLN A 278 2.70 -34.19 -12.38
CA GLN A 278 2.25 -34.44 -13.75
C GLN A 278 3.16 -33.76 -14.79
N GLN A 279 3.86 -32.70 -14.41
CA GLN A 279 4.76 -31.97 -15.30
C GLN A 279 6.24 -32.35 -15.09
N VAL A 280 6.59 -32.95 -13.96
CA VAL A 280 8.00 -33.23 -13.60
C VAL A 280 8.21 -34.73 -13.42
N ARG A 281 9.14 -35.30 -14.18
CA ARG A 281 9.48 -36.73 -14.06
C ARG A 281 10.32 -36.99 -12.81
N PRO A 282 10.18 -38.21 -12.21
CA PRO A 282 10.91 -38.60 -10.99
C PRO A 282 12.44 -38.61 -11.13
N ASP A 283 12.94 -38.89 -12.32
CA ASP A 283 14.38 -39.01 -12.66
C ASP A 283 14.98 -37.64 -13.11
N LYS A 284 14.17 -36.59 -13.20
CA LYS A 284 14.61 -35.25 -13.63
C LYS A 284 15.52 -34.61 -12.58
N ARG A 285 16.65 -34.05 -13.05
CA ARG A 285 17.46 -33.11 -12.26
C ARG A 285 17.01 -31.72 -12.57
N LEU A 286 16.48 -31.02 -11.58
CA LEU A 286 15.88 -29.67 -11.76
C LEU A 286 15.99 -28.86 -10.47
N LEU A 287 16.60 -27.69 -10.57
CA LEU A 287 16.50 -26.68 -9.53
C LEU A 287 15.23 -25.85 -9.76
N ILE A 288 14.37 -25.80 -8.75
CA ILE A 288 13.11 -25.04 -8.79
C ILE A 288 13.17 -23.90 -7.78
N LEU A 289 13.02 -22.67 -8.24
CA LEU A 289 12.86 -21.50 -7.39
C LEU A 289 11.40 -21.07 -7.42
N ASP A 290 10.65 -21.33 -6.35
CA ASP A 290 9.25 -20.90 -6.24
C ASP A 290 9.17 -19.51 -5.61
N LEU A 291 8.99 -18.49 -6.44
CA LEU A 291 8.83 -17.10 -6.06
C LEU A 291 7.36 -16.69 -5.94
N SER A 292 6.45 -17.67 -5.96
CA SER A 292 5.01 -17.44 -5.93
C SER A 292 4.48 -17.38 -4.50
N MET A 293 3.37 -16.64 -4.34
CA MET A 293 2.58 -16.65 -3.12
C MET A 293 1.08 -16.57 -3.50
N PRO A 294 0.32 -17.56 -3.13
CA PRO A 294 0.70 -18.85 -2.48
C PRO A 294 1.69 -19.64 -3.31
N GLU A 295 2.37 -20.61 -2.68
CA GLU A 295 3.31 -21.51 -3.37
C GLU A 295 2.62 -22.17 -4.57
N ASN A 296 3.30 -22.15 -5.71
CA ASN A 296 2.76 -22.68 -6.97
C ASN A 296 3.45 -23.95 -7.45
N VAL A 297 4.35 -24.48 -6.63
CA VAL A 297 5.02 -25.77 -6.84
C VAL A 297 4.55 -26.74 -5.77
N ASP A 298 4.12 -27.93 -6.20
CA ASP A 298 3.71 -29.01 -5.29
C ASP A 298 4.89 -29.47 -4.46
N LEU A 299 4.81 -29.34 -3.13
CA LEU A 299 5.87 -29.72 -2.19
C LEU A 299 6.23 -31.22 -2.25
N THR A 300 5.35 -32.06 -2.77
CA THR A 300 5.65 -33.49 -2.98
C THR A 300 6.78 -33.73 -3.98
N LEU A 301 7.12 -32.74 -4.80
CA LEU A 301 8.29 -32.79 -5.68
C LEU A 301 9.63 -32.87 -4.93
N LYS A 302 9.70 -32.35 -3.68
CA LYS A 302 10.90 -32.53 -2.81
C LYS A 302 11.24 -34.01 -2.55
N GLN A 303 10.33 -34.95 -2.79
CA GLN A 303 10.57 -36.37 -2.63
C GLN A 303 11.35 -36.97 -3.80
N TYR A 304 11.49 -36.26 -4.90
CA TYR A 304 12.27 -36.72 -6.05
C TYR A 304 13.77 -36.43 -5.84
N PRO A 305 14.67 -37.43 -5.93
CA PRO A 305 16.08 -37.23 -5.57
C PRO A 305 16.83 -36.21 -6.38
N GLY A 306 16.35 -35.90 -7.60
CA GLY A 306 16.95 -34.91 -8.49
C GLY A 306 16.36 -33.52 -8.40
N ILE A 307 15.36 -33.32 -7.54
CA ILE A 307 14.68 -32.02 -7.43
C ILE A 307 15.18 -31.27 -6.20
N GLU A 308 15.71 -30.08 -6.44
CA GLU A 308 15.98 -29.08 -5.42
C GLU A 308 14.91 -28.00 -5.52
N LEU A 309 14.11 -27.82 -4.48
CA LEU A 309 13.02 -26.83 -4.42
C LEU A 309 13.31 -25.81 -3.31
N VAL A 310 13.52 -24.58 -3.73
CA VAL A 310 13.82 -23.41 -2.87
C VAL A 310 12.67 -22.43 -2.97
N ASN A 311 12.14 -22.00 -1.85
CA ASN A 311 11.05 -21.02 -1.79
C ASN A 311 11.55 -19.62 -1.40
N ILE A 312 10.61 -18.65 -1.34
CA ILE A 312 10.89 -17.25 -1.00
C ILE A 312 11.60 -17.10 0.35
N ASP A 313 11.20 -17.88 1.37
CA ASP A 313 11.77 -17.77 2.71
C ASP A 313 13.21 -18.29 2.77
N GLU A 314 13.49 -19.36 2.01
CA GLU A 314 14.83 -19.91 1.88
C GLU A 314 15.76 -18.94 1.14
N LEU A 315 15.29 -18.33 0.04
CA LEU A 315 16.05 -17.32 -0.71
C LEU A 315 16.38 -16.09 0.11
N SER A 316 15.45 -15.66 0.94
CA SER A 316 15.62 -14.44 1.75
C SER A 316 16.71 -14.56 2.82
N LYS A 317 17.04 -15.78 3.24
CA LYS A 317 18.11 -16.05 4.22
C LYS A 317 19.52 -15.92 3.64
N ILE A 318 19.66 -15.97 2.33
CA ILE A 318 20.95 -16.10 1.64
C ILE A 318 21.58 -14.74 1.26
N THR A 319 20.80 -13.66 1.23
CA THR A 319 21.23 -12.33 0.76
C THR A 319 22.07 -11.52 1.76
N ASP A 320 22.88 -12.14 2.60
CA ASP A 320 23.49 -11.51 3.79
C ASP A 320 24.72 -10.61 3.55
N GLN A 321 25.42 -10.69 2.41
CA GLN A 321 26.68 -9.94 2.22
C GLN A 321 26.48 -8.41 2.09
N THR A 322 25.39 -7.96 1.49
CA THR A 322 25.04 -6.54 1.40
C THR A 322 24.26 -6.01 2.61
N LEU A 323 23.89 -6.88 3.52
CA LEU A 323 23.06 -6.54 4.69
C LEU A 323 23.79 -5.59 5.65
N ALA A 324 25.08 -5.78 5.87
CA ALA A 324 25.87 -4.92 6.76
C ALA A 324 25.93 -3.46 6.25
N GLU A 325 26.15 -3.27 4.94
CA GLU A 325 26.17 -1.93 4.35
C GLU A 325 24.81 -1.24 4.44
N ARG A 326 23.72 -2.00 4.21
CA ARG A 326 22.34 -1.47 4.33
C ARG A 326 21.97 -1.14 5.77
N LYS A 327 22.39 -1.96 6.73
CA LYS A 327 22.20 -1.68 8.17
C LYS A 327 22.82 -0.35 8.59
N ASN A 328 23.96 0.01 8.03
CA ASN A 328 24.62 1.30 8.28
C ASN A 328 23.83 2.51 7.74
N GLU A 329 22.91 2.29 6.81
CA GLU A 329 22.05 3.34 6.25
C GLU A 329 20.71 3.50 7.02
N ILE A 330 20.38 2.58 7.95
CA ILE A 330 19.15 2.66 8.74
C ILE A 330 19.03 4.00 9.48
N PRO A 331 20.05 4.53 10.18
CA PRO A 331 19.91 5.81 10.90
C PRO A 331 19.56 6.98 9.97
N LYS A 332 20.09 7.00 8.74
CA LYS A 332 19.77 8.04 7.75
C LYS A 332 18.32 7.91 7.27
N ALA A 333 17.86 6.69 7.02
CA ALA A 333 16.48 6.44 6.63
C ALA A 333 15.52 6.85 7.75
N GLU A 334 15.83 6.52 9.00
CA GLU A 334 15.04 6.90 10.17
C GLU A 334 14.96 8.42 10.38
N ALA A 335 16.05 9.14 10.15
CA ALA A 335 16.05 10.60 10.19
C ALA A 335 15.10 11.19 9.14
N ILE A 336 15.12 10.65 7.91
CA ILE A 336 14.18 11.07 6.86
C ILE A 336 12.74 10.77 7.26
N ILE A 337 12.45 9.57 7.73
CA ILE A 337 11.11 9.17 8.20
C ILE A 337 10.61 10.11 9.30
N SER A 338 11.50 10.47 10.24
CA SER A 338 11.15 11.36 11.34
C SER A 338 10.63 12.72 10.85
N VAL A 339 11.25 13.31 9.82
CA VAL A 339 10.81 14.58 9.22
C VAL A 339 9.38 14.46 8.67
N TYR A 340 9.11 13.46 7.84
CA TYR A 340 7.78 13.27 7.24
C TYR A 340 6.71 12.87 8.26
N LYS A 341 7.11 12.11 9.29
CA LYS A 341 6.22 11.78 10.41
C LYS A 341 5.85 13.03 11.20
N SER A 342 6.80 13.91 11.49
CA SER A 342 6.54 15.19 12.16
C SER A 342 5.61 16.05 11.33
N GLU A 343 5.83 16.18 10.02
CA GLU A 343 4.93 16.90 9.11
C GLU A 343 3.50 16.34 9.13
N PHE A 344 3.35 15.03 9.23
CA PHE A 344 2.03 14.41 9.36
C PHE A 344 1.38 14.72 10.72
N MET A 345 2.14 14.67 11.80
CA MET A 345 1.63 14.98 13.14
C MET A 345 1.21 16.47 13.26
N GLU A 346 2.00 17.38 12.73
CA GLU A 346 1.63 18.80 12.64
C GLU A 346 0.33 19.00 11.84
N TRP A 347 0.20 18.29 10.71
CA TRP A 347 -1.03 18.36 9.93
C TRP A 347 -2.24 17.80 10.71
N LEU A 348 -2.08 16.75 11.51
CA LEU A 348 -3.13 16.22 12.40
C LEU A 348 -3.51 17.23 13.47
N ASP A 349 -2.54 17.86 14.11
CA ASP A 349 -2.79 18.88 15.12
C ASP A 349 -3.55 20.07 14.55
N HIS A 350 -3.19 20.51 13.33
CA HIS A 350 -3.94 21.56 12.64
C HIS A 350 -5.38 21.15 12.29
N ARG A 351 -5.64 19.87 12.06
CA ARG A 351 -7.02 19.39 11.79
C ARG A 351 -7.94 19.45 12.99
N LYS A 352 -7.43 19.42 14.21
CA LYS A 352 -8.22 19.57 15.43
C LYS A 352 -9.03 20.88 15.43
N PHE A 353 -8.50 21.90 14.73
CA PHE A 353 -9.13 23.21 14.65
C PHE A 353 -10.11 23.35 13.48
N THR A 354 -10.14 22.39 12.56
CA THR A 354 -11.01 22.46 11.37
C THR A 354 -12.50 22.61 11.71
N PRO A 355 -13.07 21.90 12.71
CA PRO A 355 -14.46 22.10 13.10
C PRO A 355 -14.75 23.53 13.55
N ALA A 356 -13.92 24.08 14.44
CA ALA A 356 -14.09 25.45 14.94
C ALA A 356 -13.97 26.52 13.82
N VAL A 357 -13.01 26.34 12.92
CA VAL A 357 -12.84 27.24 11.76
C VAL A 357 -14.03 27.13 10.80
N ASN A 358 -14.56 25.94 10.55
CA ASN A 358 -15.73 25.76 9.71
C ASN A 358 -16.99 26.34 10.35
N ALA A 359 -17.17 26.15 11.65
CA ALA A 359 -18.28 26.70 12.40
C ALA A 359 -18.25 28.23 12.40
N LEU A 360 -17.09 28.85 12.65
CA LEU A 360 -16.90 30.30 12.51
C LEU A 360 -17.24 30.78 11.10
N LYS A 361 -16.74 30.11 10.07
CA LYS A 361 -17.03 30.47 8.67
C LYS A 361 -18.52 30.35 8.35
N ALA A 362 -19.19 29.32 8.84
CA ALA A 362 -20.62 29.11 8.65
C ALA A 362 -21.45 30.23 9.32
N SER A 363 -21.12 30.58 10.57
CA SER A 363 -21.78 31.71 11.30
C SER A 363 -21.60 33.01 10.56
N LEU A 364 -20.37 33.37 10.19
CA LEU A 364 -20.10 34.61 9.42
C LEU A 364 -20.83 34.63 8.06
N THR A 365 -20.95 33.49 7.39
CA THR A 365 -21.69 33.37 6.11
C THR A 365 -23.21 33.53 6.34
N ALA A 366 -23.74 33.03 7.44
CA ALA A 366 -25.14 33.25 7.81
C ALA A 366 -25.44 34.73 8.08
N MET A 367 -24.57 35.39 8.86
CA MET A 367 -24.66 36.84 9.10
C MET A 367 -24.61 37.66 7.80
N GLN A 368 -23.67 37.30 6.90
CA GLN A 368 -23.56 37.90 5.57
C GLN A 368 -24.89 37.83 4.80
N LYS A 369 -25.50 36.65 4.78
CA LYS A 369 -26.76 36.44 4.05
C LYS A 369 -27.90 37.30 4.60
N VAL A 370 -28.03 37.31 5.92
CA VAL A 370 -29.06 38.10 6.60
C VAL A 370 -28.87 39.58 6.28
N GLU A 371 -27.65 40.11 6.37
CA GLU A 371 -27.37 41.54 6.13
C GLU A 371 -27.56 41.91 4.65
N ILE A 372 -27.13 41.11 3.71
CA ILE A 372 -27.38 41.35 2.29
C ILE A 372 -28.87 41.36 1.96
N ASP A 373 -29.65 40.42 2.52
CA ASP A 373 -31.11 40.37 2.34
C ASP A 373 -31.81 41.62 2.97
N PHE A 374 -31.33 42.08 4.11
CA PHE A 374 -31.81 43.29 4.74
C PHE A 374 -31.54 44.54 3.89
N GLN A 375 -30.29 44.72 3.44
CA GLN A 375 -29.88 45.88 2.64
C GLN A 375 -30.59 45.90 1.27
N ARG A 376 -30.82 44.75 0.68
CA ARG A 376 -31.59 44.62 -0.57
C ARG A 376 -33.01 45.09 -0.46
N LYS A 377 -33.64 44.98 0.74
CA LYS A 377 -35.01 45.47 1.00
C LYS A 377 -35.04 46.97 1.31
N LYS A 378 -33.95 47.49 1.91
CA LYS A 378 -33.89 48.85 2.43
C LYS A 378 -33.35 49.88 1.43
N THR A 379 -32.43 49.48 0.55
CA THR A 379 -31.70 50.38 -0.33
C THR A 379 -32.07 50.16 -1.79
N LYS A 380 -32.62 51.17 -2.48
CA LYS A 380 -32.80 51.14 -3.93
C LYS A 380 -31.43 51.05 -4.60
N ASP A 381 -31.34 50.27 -5.65
CA ASP A 381 -30.12 50.05 -6.45
C ASP A 381 -28.97 49.36 -5.70
N PHE A 382 -29.27 48.60 -4.63
CA PHE A 382 -28.28 47.81 -3.89
C PHE A 382 -27.69 46.68 -4.77
N ASN A 383 -26.37 46.76 -5.03
CA ASN A 383 -25.68 45.73 -5.78
C ASN A 383 -25.30 44.53 -4.88
N SER A 384 -26.17 43.55 -4.84
CA SER A 384 -26.01 42.36 -4.01
C SER A 384 -24.78 41.54 -4.39
N GLU A 385 -24.37 41.49 -5.67
CA GLU A 385 -23.21 40.73 -6.12
C GLU A 385 -21.90 41.36 -5.62
N HIS A 386 -21.76 42.67 -5.74
CA HIS A 386 -20.60 43.38 -5.20
C HIS A 386 -20.52 43.28 -3.67
N ALA A 387 -21.64 43.43 -2.97
CA ALA A 387 -21.68 43.26 -1.53
C ALA A 387 -21.26 41.85 -1.10
N GLN A 388 -21.77 40.83 -1.78
CA GLN A 388 -21.40 39.43 -1.53
C GLN A 388 -19.91 39.16 -1.79
N LEU A 389 -19.35 39.70 -2.86
CA LEU A 389 -17.94 39.55 -3.18
C LEU A 389 -17.03 40.19 -2.13
N VAL A 390 -17.31 41.40 -1.71
CA VAL A 390 -16.52 42.13 -0.69
C VAL A 390 -16.61 41.43 0.66
N THR A 391 -17.82 41.10 1.11
CA THR A 391 -18.03 40.50 2.43
C THR A 391 -17.47 39.05 2.48
N SER A 392 -17.54 38.29 1.38
CA SER A 392 -16.89 36.98 1.30
C SER A 392 -15.37 37.07 1.45
N ARG A 393 -14.74 38.12 0.91
CA ARG A 393 -13.30 38.37 1.11
C ARG A 393 -12.97 38.74 2.57
N PHE A 394 -13.85 39.47 3.25
CA PHE A 394 -13.70 39.75 4.68
C PHE A 394 -13.80 38.46 5.50
N ILE A 395 -14.80 37.63 5.26
CA ILE A 395 -14.96 36.31 5.92
C ILE A 395 -13.69 35.47 5.72
N GLN A 396 -13.16 35.43 4.50
CA GLN A 396 -11.92 34.69 4.23
C GLN A 396 -10.72 35.25 5.00
N LYS A 397 -10.58 36.60 5.10
CA LYS A 397 -9.49 37.19 5.87
C LYS A 397 -9.61 36.90 7.37
N ILE A 398 -10.82 37.04 7.94
CA ILE A 398 -11.09 36.77 9.36
C ILE A 398 -10.76 35.29 9.68
N THR A 399 -11.27 34.35 8.88
CA THR A 399 -11.00 32.93 9.08
C THR A 399 -9.51 32.57 8.90
N THR A 400 -8.82 33.27 7.99
CA THR A 400 -7.37 33.08 7.82
C THR A 400 -6.59 33.59 9.03
N GLN A 401 -6.97 34.74 9.60
CA GLN A 401 -6.33 35.25 10.80
C GLN A 401 -6.60 34.38 12.03
N PHE A 402 -7.83 33.88 12.15
CA PHE A 402 -8.17 32.91 13.20
C PHE A 402 -7.33 31.63 13.11
N VAL A 403 -7.18 31.06 11.91
CA VAL A 403 -6.28 29.91 11.70
C VAL A 403 -4.83 30.24 12.08
N LYS A 404 -4.34 31.45 11.76
CA LYS A 404 -2.99 31.85 12.16
C LYS A 404 -2.84 31.92 13.67
N HIS A 405 -3.82 32.48 14.36
CA HIS A 405 -3.85 32.62 15.82
C HIS A 405 -3.89 31.23 16.49
N LEU A 406 -4.68 30.27 15.97
CA LEU A 406 -4.73 28.90 16.49
C LEU A 406 -3.43 28.10 16.26
N LYS A 407 -2.56 28.55 15.36
CA LYS A 407 -1.25 27.97 15.07
C LYS A 407 -0.12 28.57 15.90
N ASP A 408 -0.38 29.65 16.63
CA ASP A 408 0.62 30.27 17.46
C ASP A 408 0.82 29.46 18.73
N GLU A 409 2.06 28.93 18.91
CA GLU A 409 2.42 28.05 20.03
C GLU A 409 2.24 28.72 21.41
N GLN A 410 2.21 30.04 21.47
CA GLN A 410 2.00 30.80 22.70
C GLN A 410 0.52 30.92 23.12
N THR A 411 -0.40 30.41 22.30
CA THR A 411 -1.84 30.58 22.53
C THR A 411 -2.42 29.29 23.16
N THR A 412 -3.22 29.50 24.23
CA THR A 412 -4.03 28.41 24.84
C THR A 412 -5.22 28.14 23.91
N THR A 413 -4.99 27.22 22.96
CA THR A 413 -5.87 26.98 21.79
C THR A 413 -7.32 26.67 22.18
N ASN A 414 -7.54 25.87 23.23
CA ASN A 414 -8.89 25.53 23.69
C ASN A 414 -9.66 26.77 24.20
N GLN A 415 -8.98 27.67 24.93
CA GLN A 415 -9.59 28.92 25.37
C GLN A 415 -9.99 29.83 24.19
N SER A 416 -9.13 29.90 23.18
CA SER A 416 -9.42 30.70 21.98
C SER A 416 -10.64 30.16 21.21
N ILE A 417 -10.79 28.84 21.11
CA ILE A 417 -11.95 28.17 20.49
C ILE A 417 -13.21 28.47 21.30
N GLU A 418 -13.18 28.35 22.63
CA GLU A 418 -14.33 28.66 23.50
C GLU A 418 -14.76 30.12 23.40
N VAL A 419 -13.80 31.05 23.40
CA VAL A 419 -14.09 32.50 23.25
C VAL A 419 -14.76 32.76 21.91
N ILE A 420 -14.23 32.25 20.82
CA ILE A 420 -14.83 32.43 19.48
C ILE A 420 -16.21 31.75 19.40
N ALA A 421 -16.39 30.57 19.97
CA ALA A 421 -17.67 29.87 20.02
C ALA A 421 -18.74 30.74 20.75
N LYS A 422 -18.36 31.40 21.86
CA LYS A 422 -19.23 32.30 22.61
C LYS A 422 -19.54 33.61 21.84
N ILE A 423 -18.52 34.23 21.22
CA ILE A 423 -18.68 35.50 20.49
C ILE A 423 -19.60 35.35 19.28
N PHE A 424 -19.47 34.23 18.56
CA PHE A 424 -20.19 33.97 17.31
C PHE A 424 -21.39 33.05 17.49
N GLU A 425 -21.82 32.79 18.75
CA GLU A 425 -22.97 31.94 19.10
C GLU A 425 -22.96 30.58 18.38
N ILE A 426 -21.76 30.02 18.25
CA ILE A 426 -21.56 28.71 17.61
C ILE A 426 -22.12 27.68 18.59
N LYS A 427 -23.24 27.05 18.24
CA LYS A 427 -23.78 25.91 19.00
C LYS A 427 -22.78 24.75 18.84
N GLU A 428 -22.29 24.22 19.96
CA GLU A 428 -21.68 22.89 19.97
C GLU A 428 -22.81 21.92 19.56
N ASP A 429 -22.61 21.22 18.44
CA ASP A 429 -23.48 20.10 18.11
C ASP A 429 -23.31 19.06 19.23
N ASP A 430 -24.31 18.96 20.10
CA ASP A 430 -24.46 17.88 21.07
C ASP A 430 -24.54 16.56 20.30
N ASN A 431 -23.41 15.80 20.33
CA ASN A 431 -23.34 14.42 19.89
C ASN A 431 -22.86 13.52 21.00
#